data_d52507c0ee7ea42db38c3af17a122029
#
_entry.id   d52507c0ee7ea42db38c3af17a122029
#
_cell.length_a   1.000
_cell.length_b   1.000
_cell.length_c   1.000
_cell.angle_alpha   90.00
_cell.angle_beta   90.00
_cell.angle_gamma   90.00
#
_symmetry.space_group_name_H-M   'P 1'
#
loop_
_entity.id
_entity.type
_entity.pdbx_description
1 polymer ?
#
loop_
_entity_poly.entity_id
_entity_poly.type
_entity_poly.pdbx_seq_one_letter_code
_entity_poly.pdbx_strand_id
1 'polypeptide(L)'
;MGVSETTSPTTFATANASQGADPFAIDHELRDLVAPAFRFLHERYWRIEVTGAEHVPTDGPVLLVANHSGALPFDGAMIITSVQIERGRAVRFLYDRFIEGVSPLDAFYRKVGGVAATRENAHELLRRGEPVLLFPEGISGVAKPFSERYRLRSFSPGFARLSMALDVPVVPVAVVGAEEIYPLVGRAEGVGKALGMPYLPITPFFPLLGLLGALPLPTKWFIRFGRPVRFAVEAVETSYLRARDEAVHIRRRLQGMVTRLKSRRRSVFFG
;
A
#
# COMPACT_ATOMS: atom_id res chain seq x y z
N MET A 1 35.15 -11.40 53.17
CA MET A 1 34.01 -12.14 52.54
C MET A 1 33.54 -11.27 51.36
N GLY A 2 34.05 -11.53 50.20
CA GLY A 2 33.65 -10.83 48.97
C GLY A 2 32.78 -11.73 48.15
N VAL A 3 31.62 -11.25 47.78
CA VAL A 3 30.72 -11.94 46.87
C VAL A 3 30.92 -11.30 45.51
N SER A 4 31.50 -12.06 44.58
CA SER A 4 31.64 -11.67 43.18
C SER A 4 30.36 -12.01 42.42
N GLU A 5 29.62 -11.01 41.95
CA GLU A 5 28.57 -11.17 40.99
C GLU A 5 29.14 -11.31 39.57
N THR A 6 29.03 -12.49 39.00
CA THR A 6 29.33 -12.77 37.62
C THR A 6 28.09 -12.48 36.79
N THR A 7 28.05 -11.35 36.14
CA THR A 7 27.09 -11.02 35.07
C THR A 7 27.55 -11.68 33.78
N SER A 8 26.82 -12.69 33.36
CA SER A 8 26.98 -13.31 32.02
C SER A 8 26.38 -12.37 30.95
N PRO A 9 27.08 -12.07 29.86
CA PRO A 9 26.51 -11.33 28.77
C PRO A 9 25.61 -12.26 27.95
N THR A 10 24.35 -11.88 27.82
CA THR A 10 23.39 -12.52 26.92
C THR A 10 23.83 -12.27 25.47
N THR A 11 24.41 -13.26 24.88
CA THR A 11 24.80 -13.26 23.46
C THR A 11 23.53 -13.33 22.63
N PHE A 12 23.12 -12.20 22.05
CA PHE A 12 22.13 -12.22 20.96
C PHE A 12 22.75 -12.92 19.77
N ALA A 13 22.26 -14.11 19.47
CA ALA A 13 22.64 -14.84 18.28
C ALA A 13 22.26 -14.01 17.05
N THR A 14 23.26 -13.42 16.41
CA THR A 14 23.15 -12.87 15.07
C THR A 14 22.90 -14.04 14.11
N ALA A 15 21.65 -14.14 13.63
CA ALA A 15 21.34 -15.07 12.55
C ALA A 15 22.25 -14.75 11.36
N ASN A 16 22.94 -15.77 10.87
CA ASN A 16 23.84 -15.76 9.74
C ASN A 16 23.20 -15.04 8.53
N ALA A 17 23.60 -13.79 8.29
CA ALA A 17 23.40 -13.13 7.01
C ALA A 17 24.28 -13.85 5.99
N SER A 18 23.70 -14.62 5.08
CA SER A 18 24.35 -15.08 3.86
C SER A 18 24.89 -13.84 3.12
N GLN A 19 26.21 -13.72 3.07
CA GLN A 19 26.90 -12.62 2.40
C GLN A 19 26.47 -12.59 0.92
N GLY A 20 25.82 -11.49 0.47
CA GLY A 20 25.77 -11.10 -0.92
C GLY A 20 24.41 -10.93 -1.60
N ALA A 21 23.28 -11.35 -1.03
CA ALA A 21 21.98 -11.14 -1.69
C ALA A 21 21.37 -9.80 -1.29
N ASP A 22 20.98 -8.97 -2.27
CA ASP A 22 20.24 -7.73 -2.01
C ASP A 22 18.89 -8.06 -1.33
N PRO A 23 18.62 -7.56 -0.10
CA PRO A 23 17.38 -7.85 0.61
C PRO A 23 16.14 -7.30 -0.11
N PHE A 24 16.34 -6.44 -1.11
CA PHE A 24 15.32 -5.86 -1.96
C PHE A 24 15.30 -6.45 -3.38
N ALA A 25 15.98 -7.57 -3.62
CA ALA A 25 16.00 -8.20 -4.93
C ALA A 25 14.58 -8.57 -5.39
N ILE A 26 14.29 -8.28 -6.65
CA ILE A 26 13.02 -8.62 -7.31
C ILE A 26 13.24 -9.85 -8.17
N ASP A 27 12.31 -10.79 -8.11
CA ASP A 27 12.22 -11.91 -9.03
C ASP A 27 11.52 -11.45 -10.32
N HIS A 28 12.32 -11.09 -11.32
CA HIS A 28 11.80 -10.56 -12.59
C HIS A 28 10.99 -11.63 -13.35
N GLU A 29 11.40 -12.90 -13.30
CA GLU A 29 10.70 -14.00 -13.96
C GLU A 29 9.29 -14.18 -13.37
N LEU A 30 9.19 -14.17 -12.05
CA LEU A 30 7.88 -14.25 -11.38
C LEU A 30 7.00 -13.02 -11.72
N ARG A 31 7.57 -11.82 -11.75
CA ARG A 31 6.83 -10.61 -12.14
C ARG A 31 6.29 -10.70 -13.55
N ASP A 32 7.11 -11.15 -14.49
CA ASP A 32 6.73 -11.31 -15.90
C ASP A 32 5.67 -12.42 -16.06
N LEU A 33 5.77 -13.47 -15.26
CA LEU A 33 4.77 -14.54 -15.22
C LEU A 33 3.39 -14.06 -14.76
N VAL A 34 3.34 -13.20 -13.73
CA VAL A 34 2.05 -12.72 -13.18
C VAL A 34 1.50 -11.48 -13.89
N ALA A 35 2.36 -10.72 -14.58
CA ALA A 35 1.99 -9.47 -15.24
C ALA A 35 0.80 -9.59 -16.20
N PRO A 36 0.66 -10.63 -17.04
CA PRO A 36 -0.51 -10.78 -17.92
C PRO A 36 -1.84 -10.89 -17.17
N ALA A 37 -1.85 -11.57 -16.01
CA ALA A 37 -3.05 -11.68 -15.18
C ALA A 37 -3.46 -10.33 -14.59
N PHE A 38 -2.51 -9.57 -14.04
CA PHE A 38 -2.79 -8.22 -13.52
C PHE A 38 -3.19 -7.25 -14.63
N ARG A 39 -2.59 -7.37 -15.82
CA ARG A 39 -2.98 -6.58 -16.99
C ARG A 39 -4.41 -6.91 -17.44
N PHE A 40 -4.80 -8.17 -17.46
CA PHE A 40 -6.18 -8.59 -17.74
C PHE A 40 -7.16 -7.99 -16.73
N LEU A 41 -6.84 -8.06 -15.41
CA LEU A 41 -7.66 -7.44 -14.36
C LEU A 41 -7.79 -5.93 -14.56
N HIS A 42 -6.71 -5.27 -14.92
CA HIS A 42 -6.66 -3.83 -15.15
C HIS A 42 -7.49 -3.41 -16.38
N GLU A 43 -7.24 -4.02 -17.53
CA GLU A 43 -7.78 -3.56 -18.81
C GLU A 43 -9.18 -4.12 -19.10
N ARG A 44 -9.45 -5.37 -18.70
CA ARG A 44 -10.67 -6.10 -19.08
C ARG A 44 -11.66 -6.30 -17.94
N TYR A 45 -11.18 -6.74 -16.78
CA TYR A 45 -12.06 -7.11 -15.69
C TYR A 45 -12.62 -5.88 -14.97
N TRP A 46 -11.75 -5.01 -14.44
CA TRP A 46 -12.15 -3.76 -13.79
C TRP A 46 -12.15 -2.56 -14.75
N ARG A 47 -11.63 -2.69 -15.95
CA ARG A 47 -11.64 -1.67 -17.01
C ARG A 47 -11.19 -0.32 -16.49
N ILE A 48 -10.02 -0.30 -15.85
CA ILE A 48 -9.51 0.82 -15.07
C ILE A 48 -9.25 2.01 -16.01
N GLU A 49 -9.79 3.18 -15.67
CA GLU A 49 -9.46 4.44 -16.29
C GLU A 49 -8.39 5.17 -15.46
N VAL A 50 -7.26 5.41 -16.09
CA VAL A 50 -6.12 6.08 -15.47
C VAL A 50 -6.04 7.52 -15.95
N THR A 51 -5.80 8.47 -15.04
CA THR A 51 -5.58 9.88 -15.36
C THR A 51 -4.47 10.46 -14.52
N GLY A 52 -3.67 11.37 -15.10
CA GLY A 52 -2.60 12.06 -14.40
C GLY A 52 -1.33 11.21 -14.19
N ALA A 53 -1.18 10.10 -14.91
CA ALA A 53 0.00 9.24 -14.79
C ALA A 53 1.30 10.00 -15.16
N GLU A 54 1.22 11.05 -15.97
CA GLU A 54 2.31 11.95 -16.29
C GLU A 54 2.90 12.66 -15.06
N HIS A 55 2.19 12.71 -13.95
CA HIS A 55 2.68 13.27 -12.70
C HIS A 55 3.65 12.33 -11.95
N VAL A 56 3.72 11.06 -12.36
CA VAL A 56 4.73 10.14 -11.85
C VAL A 56 6.00 10.31 -12.64
N PRO A 57 7.13 10.73 -12.03
CA PRO A 57 8.40 10.93 -12.72
C PRO A 57 8.86 9.65 -13.42
N THR A 58 9.55 9.78 -14.55
CA THR A 58 10.14 8.64 -15.28
C THR A 58 11.34 8.05 -14.56
N ASP A 59 12.00 8.86 -13.76
CA ASP A 59 13.22 8.50 -13.01
C ASP A 59 13.21 9.14 -11.61
N GLY A 60 14.18 8.77 -10.78
CA GLY A 60 14.34 9.27 -9.43
C GLY A 60 13.26 8.82 -8.45
N PRO A 61 13.43 9.14 -7.16
CA PRO A 61 12.51 8.70 -6.11
C PRO A 61 11.19 9.47 -6.13
N VAL A 62 10.11 8.78 -5.79
CA VAL A 62 8.79 9.37 -5.60
C VAL A 62 7.99 8.55 -4.59
N LEU A 63 7.24 9.23 -3.73
CA LEU A 63 6.26 8.59 -2.84
C LEU A 63 4.86 8.65 -3.49
N LEU A 64 4.31 7.49 -3.81
CA LEU A 64 2.91 7.34 -4.22
C LEU A 64 2.07 7.09 -2.97
N VAL A 65 1.24 8.06 -2.61
CA VAL A 65 0.42 8.04 -1.40
C VAL A 65 -1.03 7.84 -1.79
N ALA A 66 -1.58 6.64 -1.50
CA ALA A 66 -2.91 6.25 -1.97
C ALA A 66 -3.91 6.04 -0.82
N ASN A 67 -5.22 6.16 -1.12
CA ASN A 67 -6.26 5.63 -0.26
C ASN A 67 -6.27 4.10 -0.34
N HIS A 68 -6.46 3.46 0.83
CA HIS A 68 -6.48 2.00 0.93
C HIS A 68 -7.91 1.47 0.95
N SER A 69 -8.14 0.40 0.20
CA SER A 69 -9.49 -0.11 0.01
C SER A 69 -9.52 -1.60 -0.29
N GLY A 70 -10.57 -2.27 0.21
CA GLY A 70 -10.80 -3.68 -0.04
C GLY A 70 -10.09 -4.62 0.94
N ALA A 71 -10.64 -5.84 1.08
CA ALA A 71 -10.10 -6.87 1.98
C ALA A 71 -8.79 -7.48 1.46
N LEU A 72 -8.54 -7.40 0.16
CA LEU A 72 -7.31 -7.84 -0.50
C LEU A 72 -6.65 -6.66 -1.22
N PRO A 73 -5.32 -6.62 -1.33
CA PRO A 73 -4.55 -5.46 -1.79
C PRO A 73 -4.56 -5.28 -3.32
N PHE A 74 -5.70 -5.50 -3.96
CA PHE A 74 -5.84 -5.29 -5.40
C PHE A 74 -5.67 -3.83 -5.80
N ASP A 75 -5.99 -2.88 -4.93
CA ASP A 75 -5.76 -1.45 -5.15
C ASP A 75 -4.28 -1.16 -5.38
N GLY A 76 -3.40 -1.71 -4.53
CA GLY A 76 -1.96 -1.60 -4.70
C GLY A 76 -1.47 -2.22 -6.00
N ALA A 77 -1.92 -3.44 -6.29
CA ALA A 77 -1.55 -4.14 -7.52
C ALA A 77 -1.98 -3.35 -8.77
N MET A 78 -3.18 -2.77 -8.76
CA MET A 78 -3.68 -2.00 -9.91
C MET A 78 -2.99 -0.64 -10.05
N ILE A 79 -2.59 0.02 -8.96
CA ILE A 79 -1.76 1.24 -9.03
C ILE A 79 -0.40 0.91 -9.65
N ILE A 80 0.26 -0.17 -9.19
CA ILE A 80 1.56 -0.62 -9.73
C ILE A 80 1.44 -0.95 -11.22
N THR A 81 0.40 -1.72 -11.59
CA THR A 81 0.12 -2.06 -12.98
C THR A 81 -0.13 -0.82 -13.83
N SER A 82 -0.87 0.18 -13.32
CA SER A 82 -1.09 1.45 -14.01
C SER A 82 0.22 2.20 -14.26
N VAL A 83 1.09 2.30 -13.26
CA VAL A 83 2.40 2.96 -13.43
C VAL A 83 3.28 2.19 -14.42
N GLN A 84 3.25 0.87 -14.38
CA GLN A 84 4.01 0.05 -15.33
C GLN A 84 3.52 0.25 -16.78
N ILE A 85 2.20 0.30 -17.00
CA ILE A 85 1.61 0.51 -18.33
C ILE A 85 1.89 1.93 -18.85
N GLU A 86 1.65 2.95 -18.02
CA GLU A 86 1.66 4.35 -18.42
C GLU A 86 3.07 4.98 -18.42
N ARG A 87 3.97 4.48 -17.55
CA ARG A 87 5.30 5.10 -17.31
C ARG A 87 6.47 4.14 -17.51
N GLY A 88 6.23 2.85 -17.73
CA GLY A 88 7.27 1.84 -17.86
C GLY A 88 8.10 1.63 -16.58
N ARG A 89 7.60 2.07 -15.40
CA ARG A 89 8.35 2.00 -14.15
C ARG A 89 7.88 0.90 -13.23
N ALA A 90 8.83 0.18 -12.68
CA ALA A 90 8.58 -0.72 -11.56
C ALA A 90 8.38 0.10 -10.27
N VAL A 91 7.34 -0.21 -9.51
CA VAL A 91 7.02 0.45 -8.24
C VAL A 91 7.22 -0.54 -7.11
N ARG A 92 7.90 -0.11 -6.05
CA ARG A 92 7.96 -0.82 -4.76
C ARG A 92 6.70 -0.52 -3.97
N PHE A 93 6.25 -1.46 -3.16
CA PHE A 93 5.13 -1.23 -2.26
C PHE A 93 5.47 -1.66 -0.83
N LEU A 94 4.98 -0.89 0.12
CA LEU A 94 5.13 -1.20 1.53
C LEU A 94 3.91 -2.00 2.00
N TYR A 95 4.14 -3.19 2.57
CA TYR A 95 3.09 -4.01 3.16
C TYR A 95 3.20 -4.07 4.69
N ASP A 96 2.07 -4.29 5.35
CA ASP A 96 2.01 -4.28 6.81
C ASP A 96 2.78 -5.46 7.40
N ARG A 97 3.42 -5.23 8.54
CA ARG A 97 4.28 -6.20 9.23
C ARG A 97 3.55 -7.46 9.67
N PHE A 98 2.22 -7.45 9.79
CA PHE A 98 1.50 -8.69 10.12
C PHE A 98 1.61 -9.76 9.02
N ILE A 99 1.97 -9.37 7.79
CA ILE A 99 2.21 -10.29 6.68
C ILE A 99 3.61 -10.94 6.78
N GLU A 100 4.55 -10.29 7.49
CA GLU A 100 5.88 -10.86 7.71
C GLU A 100 5.78 -12.21 8.41
N GLY A 101 6.43 -13.22 7.84
CA GLY A 101 6.39 -14.59 8.36
C GLY A 101 5.13 -15.38 8.01
N VAL A 102 4.12 -14.78 7.35
CA VAL A 102 2.99 -15.51 6.77
C VAL A 102 3.43 -16.09 5.42
N SER A 103 4.18 -17.20 5.48
CA SER A 103 4.56 -17.94 4.27
C SER A 103 3.31 -18.67 3.70
N PRO A 104 3.07 -18.64 2.39
CA PRO A 104 3.92 -18.18 1.28
C PRO A 104 3.66 -16.72 0.84
N LEU A 105 2.74 -15.99 1.47
CA LEU A 105 2.34 -14.65 1.06
C LEU A 105 3.48 -13.63 1.19
N ASP A 106 4.21 -13.67 2.30
CA ASP A 106 5.39 -12.83 2.51
C ASP A 106 6.45 -13.07 1.42
N ALA A 107 6.73 -14.36 1.12
CA ALA A 107 7.68 -14.72 0.08
C ALA A 107 7.24 -14.21 -1.30
N PHE A 108 5.96 -14.31 -1.62
CA PHE A 108 5.39 -13.78 -2.87
C PHE A 108 5.54 -12.24 -2.94
N TYR A 109 5.16 -11.54 -1.86
CA TYR A 109 5.26 -10.07 -1.85
C TYR A 109 6.69 -9.58 -2.05
N ARG A 110 7.67 -10.16 -1.34
CA ARG A 110 9.10 -9.81 -1.51
C ARG A 110 9.55 -10.01 -2.94
N LYS A 111 9.24 -11.14 -3.53
CA LYS A 111 9.62 -11.48 -4.91
C LYS A 111 9.04 -10.50 -5.95
N VAL A 112 7.82 -10.02 -5.76
CA VAL A 112 7.19 -9.08 -6.71
C VAL A 112 7.50 -7.61 -6.40
N GLY A 113 8.37 -7.32 -5.42
CA GLY A 113 8.85 -5.97 -5.12
C GLY A 113 8.23 -5.33 -3.88
N GLY A 114 7.48 -6.10 -3.08
CA GLY A 114 7.00 -5.69 -1.78
C GLY A 114 8.11 -5.66 -0.73
N VAL A 115 7.98 -4.73 0.21
CA VAL A 115 8.92 -4.57 1.32
C VAL A 115 8.13 -4.27 2.60
N ALA A 116 8.55 -4.82 3.72
CA ALA A 116 7.90 -4.56 5.00
C ALA A 116 7.88 -3.06 5.33
N ALA A 117 6.74 -2.56 5.80
CA ALA A 117 6.50 -1.15 6.07
C ALA A 117 7.26 -0.67 7.31
N THR A 118 8.57 -0.52 7.18
CA THR A 118 9.42 0.15 8.17
C THR A 118 9.94 1.47 7.61
N ARG A 119 10.36 2.36 8.51
CA ARG A 119 10.95 3.64 8.11
C ARG A 119 12.28 3.43 7.39
N GLU A 120 13.07 2.50 7.86
CA GLU A 120 14.39 2.17 7.36
C GLU A 120 14.30 1.62 5.93
N ASN A 121 13.39 0.70 5.69
CA ASN A 121 13.16 0.12 4.37
C ASN A 121 12.68 1.18 3.37
N ALA A 122 11.70 1.99 3.75
CA ALA A 122 11.19 3.06 2.89
C ALA A 122 12.28 4.11 2.57
N HIS A 123 13.10 4.46 3.57
CA HIS A 123 14.22 5.38 3.42
C HIS A 123 15.25 4.84 2.41
N GLU A 124 15.63 3.58 2.55
CA GLU A 124 16.62 2.96 1.68
C GLU A 124 16.12 2.84 0.23
N LEU A 125 14.87 2.42 0.01
CA LEU A 125 14.28 2.37 -1.34
C LEU A 125 14.29 3.75 -2.02
N LEU A 126 13.90 4.79 -1.30
CA LEU A 126 13.90 6.16 -1.83
C LEU A 126 15.32 6.66 -2.12
N ARG A 127 16.31 6.32 -1.28
CA ARG A 127 17.73 6.64 -1.56
C ARG A 127 18.27 5.93 -2.80
N ARG A 128 17.76 4.75 -3.11
CA ARG A 128 18.07 4.03 -4.36
C ARG A 128 17.38 4.62 -5.59
N GLY A 129 16.58 5.68 -5.41
CA GLY A 129 15.84 6.32 -6.50
C GLY A 129 14.57 5.59 -6.92
N GLU A 130 14.09 4.65 -6.10
CA GLU A 130 12.92 3.85 -6.45
C GLU A 130 11.60 4.56 -6.13
N PRO A 131 10.55 4.38 -6.95
CA PRO A 131 9.20 4.82 -6.61
C PRO A 131 8.61 3.89 -5.55
N VAL A 132 8.05 4.47 -4.49
CA VAL A 132 7.50 3.72 -3.36
C VAL A 132 6.02 4.03 -3.18
N LEU A 133 5.16 3.01 -3.27
CA LEU A 133 3.75 3.08 -2.97
C LEU A 133 3.50 2.74 -1.50
N LEU A 134 2.70 3.56 -0.84
CA LEU A 134 2.24 3.32 0.52
C LEU A 134 0.81 3.81 0.76
N PHE A 135 0.19 3.22 1.77
CA PHE A 135 -1.17 3.52 2.21
C PHE A 135 -1.15 4.06 3.64
N PRO A 136 -1.19 5.38 3.85
CA PRO A 136 -1.01 5.95 5.18
C PRO A 136 -2.20 5.74 6.13
N GLU A 137 -3.32 5.22 5.64
CA GLU A 137 -4.45 4.75 6.45
C GLU A 137 -4.14 3.43 7.18
N GLY A 138 -3.20 2.64 6.66
CA GLY A 138 -2.90 1.30 7.16
C GLY A 138 -4.14 0.40 7.23
N ILE A 139 -4.17 -0.53 8.17
CA ILE A 139 -5.29 -1.45 8.40
C ILE A 139 -6.64 -0.73 8.57
N SER A 140 -6.66 0.48 9.13
CA SER A 140 -7.92 1.22 9.32
C SER A 140 -8.60 1.60 8.01
N GLY A 141 -7.83 1.75 6.93
CA GLY A 141 -8.35 1.96 5.57
C GLY A 141 -9.04 0.71 5.01
N VAL A 142 -8.39 -0.44 5.15
CA VAL A 142 -8.90 -1.75 4.68
C VAL A 142 -10.12 -2.20 5.46
N ALA A 143 -10.13 -1.96 6.75
CA ALA A 143 -11.16 -2.44 7.68
C ALA A 143 -12.44 -1.59 7.69
N LYS A 144 -12.59 -0.61 6.80
CA LYS A 144 -13.81 0.22 6.73
C LYS A 144 -15.05 -0.62 6.36
N PRO A 145 -16.17 -0.45 7.07
CA PRO A 145 -17.43 -1.03 6.62
C PRO A 145 -17.88 -0.38 5.30
N PHE A 146 -18.67 -1.10 4.51
CA PHE A 146 -19.12 -0.62 3.20
C PHE A 146 -19.92 0.69 3.26
N SER A 147 -20.62 0.95 4.37
CA SER A 147 -21.33 2.21 4.62
C SER A 147 -20.40 3.43 4.70
N GLU A 148 -19.12 3.22 5.04
CA GLU A 148 -18.11 4.28 5.15
C GLU A 148 -17.15 4.31 3.97
N ARG A 149 -17.46 3.58 2.90
CA ARG A 149 -16.64 3.59 1.69
C ARG A 149 -16.39 5.01 1.19
N TYR A 150 -15.19 5.23 0.65
CA TYR A 150 -14.74 6.52 0.12
C TYR A 150 -14.55 7.63 1.17
N ARG A 151 -14.66 7.32 2.48
CA ARG A 151 -14.24 8.19 3.57
C ARG A 151 -12.85 7.81 4.03
N LEU A 152 -11.88 8.69 3.82
CA LEU A 152 -10.50 8.44 4.21
C LEU A 152 -10.34 8.52 5.73
N ARG A 153 -9.64 7.56 6.31
CA ARG A 153 -9.21 7.56 7.71
C ARG A 153 -8.07 8.55 7.93
N SER A 154 -7.63 8.69 9.17
CA SER A 154 -6.46 9.50 9.51
C SER A 154 -5.21 8.93 8.85
N PHE A 155 -4.34 9.81 8.38
CA PHE A 155 -3.08 9.43 7.78
C PHE A 155 -1.95 9.44 8.80
N SER A 156 -1.13 8.39 8.80
CA SER A 156 0.14 8.38 9.52
C SER A 156 1.09 9.43 8.92
N PRO A 157 1.79 10.24 9.73
CA PRO A 157 2.69 11.28 9.22
C PRO A 157 4.04 10.74 8.71
N GLY A 158 4.29 9.42 8.78
CA GLY A 158 5.56 8.80 8.42
C GLY A 158 6.05 9.14 7.02
N PHE A 159 5.15 9.13 6.04
CA PHE A 159 5.49 9.46 4.65
C PHE A 159 5.90 10.93 4.47
N ALA A 160 5.25 11.85 5.18
CA ALA A 160 5.60 13.27 5.12
C ALA A 160 6.98 13.51 5.73
N ARG A 161 7.32 12.83 6.84
CA ARG A 161 8.67 12.89 7.42
C ARG A 161 9.74 12.37 6.47
N LEU A 162 9.47 11.27 5.76
CA LEU A 162 10.40 10.73 4.75
C LEU A 162 10.57 11.70 3.58
N SER A 163 9.47 12.25 3.06
CA SER A 163 9.50 13.24 1.98
C SER A 163 10.33 14.48 2.35
N MET A 164 10.12 15.02 3.56
CA MET A 164 10.86 16.19 4.05
C MET A 164 12.35 15.88 4.28
N ALA A 165 12.65 14.70 4.82
CA ALA A 165 14.03 14.31 5.13
C ALA A 165 14.88 14.03 3.88
N LEU A 166 14.26 13.58 2.79
CA LEU A 166 14.94 13.16 1.55
C LEU A 166 14.65 14.08 0.36
N ASP A 167 13.88 15.16 0.54
CA ASP A 167 13.36 16.03 -0.53
C ASP A 167 12.68 15.26 -1.67
N VAL A 168 11.92 14.22 -1.33
CA VAL A 168 11.23 13.35 -2.29
C VAL A 168 9.80 13.85 -2.54
N PRO A 169 9.36 14.01 -3.81
CA PRO A 169 8.00 14.44 -4.10
C PRO A 169 6.97 13.38 -3.70
N VAL A 170 5.82 13.85 -3.22
CA VAL A 170 4.64 13.03 -2.91
C VAL A 170 3.61 13.19 -4.02
N VAL A 171 3.22 12.09 -4.65
CA VAL A 171 2.13 12.03 -5.62
C VAL A 171 0.91 11.38 -4.95
N PRO A 172 -0.16 12.13 -4.65
CA PRO A 172 -1.38 11.55 -4.12
C PRO A 172 -2.10 10.75 -5.21
N VAL A 173 -2.52 9.52 -4.89
CA VAL A 173 -3.19 8.61 -5.82
C VAL A 173 -4.59 8.26 -5.31
N ALA A 174 -5.62 8.69 -6.03
CA ALA A 174 -7.00 8.38 -5.70
C ALA A 174 -7.48 7.15 -6.46
N VAL A 175 -8.05 6.18 -5.73
CA VAL A 175 -8.67 4.97 -6.28
C VAL A 175 -10.16 4.96 -5.93
N VAL A 176 -11.01 4.74 -6.94
CA VAL A 176 -12.45 4.56 -6.80
C VAL A 176 -12.85 3.28 -7.53
N GLY A 177 -13.67 2.45 -6.90
CA GLY A 177 -14.10 1.14 -7.41
C GLY A 177 -13.58 -0.03 -6.57
N ALA A 178 -12.40 0.10 -5.99
CA ALA A 178 -11.76 -0.95 -5.21
C ALA A 178 -12.52 -1.31 -3.92
N GLU A 179 -13.14 -0.36 -3.23
CA GLU A 179 -13.93 -0.62 -2.02
C GLU A 179 -15.23 -1.42 -2.28
N GLU A 180 -15.59 -1.60 -3.54
CA GLU A 180 -16.83 -2.25 -3.95
C GLU A 180 -16.62 -3.69 -4.47
N ILE A 181 -15.36 -4.13 -4.64
CA ILE A 181 -15.06 -5.51 -5.06
C ILE A 181 -15.42 -6.54 -3.98
N TYR A 182 -15.32 -6.14 -2.71
CA TYR A 182 -15.68 -6.92 -1.55
C TYR A 182 -16.48 -6.05 -0.57
N PRO A 183 -17.80 -5.88 -0.75
CA PRO A 183 -18.61 -5.06 0.15
C PRO A 183 -18.57 -5.62 1.57
N LEU A 184 -17.77 -5.03 2.45
CA LEU A 184 -17.58 -5.49 3.82
C LEU A 184 -18.81 -5.14 4.66
N VAL A 185 -19.60 -6.13 5.02
CA VAL A 185 -20.80 -5.98 5.86
C VAL A 185 -20.56 -6.38 7.31
N GLY A 186 -19.49 -7.13 7.59
CA GLY A 186 -19.11 -7.54 8.93
C GLY A 186 -17.67 -8.06 9.00
N ARG A 187 -17.22 -8.33 10.22
CA ARG A 187 -15.88 -8.85 10.53
C ARG A 187 -15.95 -9.88 11.62
N ALA A 188 -15.36 -11.04 11.41
CA ALA A 188 -15.23 -12.08 12.42
C ALA A 188 -13.79 -12.05 12.98
N GLU A 189 -13.56 -11.26 14.04
CA GLU A 189 -12.21 -11.05 14.60
C GLU A 189 -11.65 -12.32 15.25
N GLY A 190 -12.48 -13.09 15.99
CA GLY A 190 -12.05 -14.32 16.65
C GLY A 190 -11.58 -15.37 15.65
N VAL A 191 -12.34 -15.58 14.57
CA VAL A 191 -11.98 -16.51 13.49
C VAL A 191 -10.77 -16.01 12.72
N GLY A 192 -10.70 -14.72 12.44
CA GLY A 192 -9.53 -14.11 11.78
C GLY A 192 -8.25 -14.38 12.57
N LYS A 193 -8.24 -14.09 13.88
CA LYS A 193 -7.09 -14.33 14.75
C LYS A 193 -6.64 -15.79 14.77
N ALA A 194 -7.59 -16.72 14.79
CA ALA A 194 -7.29 -18.16 14.73
C ALA A 194 -6.63 -18.58 13.41
N LEU A 195 -6.85 -17.80 12.34
CA LEU A 195 -6.25 -17.99 11.00
C LEU A 195 -5.02 -17.10 10.74
N GLY A 196 -4.50 -16.42 11.78
CA GLY A 196 -3.35 -15.52 11.64
C GLY A 196 -3.66 -14.19 10.92
N MET A 197 -4.93 -13.84 10.78
CA MET A 197 -5.40 -12.61 10.15
C MET A 197 -5.98 -11.64 11.20
N PRO A 198 -5.97 -10.31 10.96
CA PRO A 198 -6.60 -9.35 11.85
C PRO A 198 -8.11 -9.63 12.06
N TYR A 199 -8.78 -10.05 11.00
CA TYR A 199 -10.18 -10.45 10.99
C TYR A 199 -10.48 -11.29 9.73
N LEU A 200 -11.53 -12.11 9.77
CA LEU A 200 -12.11 -12.72 8.57
C LEU A 200 -13.17 -11.77 8.01
N PRO A 201 -13.05 -11.31 6.74
CA PRO A 201 -14.05 -10.42 6.14
C PRO A 201 -15.38 -11.16 5.90
N ILE A 202 -16.49 -10.52 6.24
CA ILE A 202 -17.82 -11.01 5.91
C ILE A 202 -18.40 -10.07 4.85
N THR A 203 -18.68 -10.65 3.67
CA THR A 203 -19.34 -9.96 2.54
C THR A 203 -20.68 -10.62 2.25
N PRO A 204 -21.54 -10.08 1.40
CA PRO A 204 -22.78 -10.75 0.99
C PRO A 204 -22.56 -12.12 0.35
N PHE A 205 -21.36 -12.37 -0.16
CA PHE A 205 -21.03 -13.61 -0.89
C PHE A 205 -20.08 -14.53 -0.12
N PHE A 206 -19.20 -13.99 0.71
CA PHE A 206 -18.25 -14.76 1.51
C PHE A 206 -18.58 -14.62 3.03
N PRO A 207 -18.62 -15.70 3.80
CA PRO A 207 -18.30 -17.10 3.45
C PRO A 207 -19.45 -17.90 2.82
N LEU A 208 -20.62 -17.31 2.57
CA LEU A 208 -21.84 -18.00 2.16
C LEU A 208 -21.64 -18.87 0.90
N LEU A 209 -20.93 -18.36 -0.11
CA LEU A 209 -20.61 -19.09 -1.35
C LEU A 209 -19.22 -19.73 -1.32
N GLY A 210 -18.60 -19.88 -0.15
CA GLY A 210 -17.25 -20.44 -0.02
C GLY A 210 -16.24 -19.69 -0.90
N LEU A 211 -15.42 -20.43 -1.65
CA LEU A 211 -14.39 -19.86 -2.53
C LEU A 211 -14.94 -18.98 -3.66
N LEU A 212 -16.15 -19.24 -4.14
CA LEU A 212 -16.79 -18.38 -5.15
C LEU A 212 -17.11 -17.00 -4.57
N GLY A 213 -17.41 -16.91 -3.27
CA GLY A 213 -17.59 -15.62 -2.59
C GLY A 213 -16.31 -14.82 -2.40
N ALA A 214 -15.14 -15.43 -2.62
CA ALA A 214 -13.85 -14.76 -2.61
C ALA A 214 -13.47 -14.17 -3.99
N LEU A 215 -14.26 -14.39 -5.03
CA LEU A 215 -14.04 -13.72 -6.32
C LEU A 215 -14.41 -12.23 -6.19
N PRO A 216 -13.51 -11.32 -6.63
CA PRO A 216 -13.80 -9.89 -6.58
C PRO A 216 -14.93 -9.53 -7.56
N LEU A 217 -15.78 -8.57 -7.21
CA LEU A 217 -16.82 -8.10 -8.12
C LEU A 217 -16.21 -7.31 -9.30
N PRO A 218 -16.80 -7.41 -10.53
CA PRO A 218 -16.29 -6.74 -11.74
C PRO A 218 -16.69 -5.26 -11.78
N THR A 219 -16.38 -4.52 -10.72
CA THR A 219 -16.67 -3.10 -10.60
C THR A 219 -15.82 -2.28 -11.58
N LYS A 220 -16.33 -1.13 -12.03
CA LYS A 220 -15.56 -0.17 -12.83
C LYS A 220 -14.67 0.66 -11.92
N TRP A 221 -13.36 0.77 -12.27
CA TRP A 221 -12.42 1.54 -11.46
C TRP A 221 -11.93 2.81 -12.15
N PHE A 222 -11.53 3.76 -11.31
CA PHE A 222 -10.84 4.98 -11.70
C PHE A 222 -9.62 5.16 -10.81
N ILE A 223 -8.46 5.39 -11.43
CA ILE A 223 -7.21 5.72 -10.73
C ILE A 223 -6.75 7.09 -11.22
N ARG A 224 -6.52 8.01 -10.28
CA ARG A 224 -6.02 9.35 -10.59
C ARG A 224 -4.77 9.66 -9.81
N PHE A 225 -3.70 9.95 -10.53
CA PHE A 225 -2.47 10.50 -9.98
C PHE A 225 -2.59 12.03 -9.91
N GLY A 226 -2.45 12.59 -8.71
CA GLY A 226 -2.50 14.04 -8.51
C GLY A 226 -1.15 14.69 -8.81
N ARG A 227 -1.14 16.01 -8.93
CA ARG A 227 0.12 16.75 -9.10
C ARG A 227 1.06 16.50 -7.93
N PRO A 228 2.37 16.34 -8.15
CA PRO A 228 3.35 16.17 -7.09
C PRO A 228 3.31 17.32 -6.09
N VAL A 229 3.56 17.00 -4.84
CA VAL A 229 3.73 17.95 -3.74
C VAL A 229 5.12 17.75 -3.16
N ARG A 230 5.87 18.82 -2.99
CA ARG A 230 7.12 18.84 -2.22
C ARG A 230 6.87 19.57 -0.92
N PHE A 231 7.37 19.03 0.16
CA PHE A 231 7.33 19.68 1.46
C PHE A 231 8.64 20.43 1.68
N ALA A 232 8.57 21.55 2.39
CA ALA A 232 9.78 22.27 2.75
C ALA A 232 10.67 21.40 3.65
N VAL A 233 11.96 21.36 3.36
CA VAL A 233 12.96 20.69 4.19
C VAL A 233 13.10 21.47 5.48
N GLU A 234 12.91 20.81 6.62
CA GLU A 234 13.02 21.43 7.95
C GLU A 234 13.93 20.63 8.87
N ALA A 235 14.49 21.31 9.89
CA ALA A 235 15.29 20.68 10.94
C ALA A 235 14.48 19.62 11.70
N VAL A 236 15.14 18.57 12.16
CA VAL A 236 14.55 17.34 12.73
C VAL A 236 13.59 17.60 13.91
N GLU A 237 13.79 18.67 14.68
CA GLU A 237 13.02 18.97 15.89
C GLU A 237 11.60 19.49 15.62
N THR A 238 11.39 20.25 14.56
CA THR A 238 10.07 20.76 14.14
C THR A 238 9.31 19.78 13.23
N SER A 239 9.97 18.72 12.81
CA SER A 239 9.49 17.84 11.73
C SER A 239 8.23 17.02 12.06
N TYR A 240 7.93 16.73 13.35
CA TYR A 240 6.78 15.87 13.68
C TYR A 240 5.45 16.60 13.54
N LEU A 241 5.33 17.79 14.12
CA LEU A 241 4.09 18.58 14.02
C LEU A 241 3.82 18.98 12.58
N ARG A 242 4.86 19.46 11.87
CA ARG A 242 4.78 19.80 10.47
C ARG A 242 4.37 18.61 9.61
N ALA A 243 5.00 17.45 9.79
CA ALA A 243 4.65 16.24 9.06
C ALA A 243 3.21 15.79 9.31
N ARG A 244 2.68 16.00 10.51
CA ARG A 244 1.28 15.76 10.85
C ARG A 244 0.35 16.70 10.06
N ASP A 245 0.69 17.98 9.97
CA ASP A 245 -0.10 18.97 9.23
C ASP A 245 -0.09 18.65 7.73
N GLU A 246 1.08 18.30 7.18
CA GLU A 246 1.20 17.89 5.77
C GLU A 246 0.44 16.57 5.50
N ALA A 247 0.44 15.63 6.42
CA ALA A 247 -0.37 14.42 6.29
C ALA A 247 -1.87 14.72 6.26
N VAL A 248 -2.33 15.67 7.08
CA VAL A 248 -3.72 16.17 7.06
C VAL A 248 -4.00 16.89 5.73
N HIS A 249 -3.07 17.69 5.22
CA HIS A 249 -3.20 18.37 3.94
C HIS A 249 -3.35 17.37 2.78
N ILE A 250 -2.45 16.40 2.68
CA ILE A 250 -2.51 15.34 1.65
C ILE A 250 -3.80 14.54 1.77
N ARG A 251 -4.23 14.17 2.99
CA ARG A 251 -5.48 13.46 3.20
C ARG A 251 -6.69 14.25 2.67
N ARG A 252 -6.77 15.56 2.97
CA ARG A 252 -7.86 16.44 2.48
C ARG A 252 -7.84 16.53 0.95
N ARG A 253 -6.67 16.70 0.37
CA ARG A 253 -6.48 16.74 -1.10
C ARG A 253 -6.94 15.44 -1.74
N LEU A 254 -6.50 14.30 -1.20
CA LEU A 254 -6.87 12.98 -1.68
C LEU A 254 -8.37 12.70 -1.52
N GLN A 255 -8.98 13.08 -0.37
CA GLN A 255 -10.42 12.99 -0.17
C GLN A 255 -11.19 13.78 -1.25
N GLY A 256 -10.73 14.98 -1.57
CA GLY A 256 -11.32 15.78 -2.65
C GLY A 256 -11.18 15.13 -4.03
N MET A 257 -10.06 14.44 -4.30
CA MET A 257 -9.87 13.68 -5.54
C MET A 257 -10.83 12.50 -5.61
N VAL A 258 -10.93 11.69 -4.56
CA VAL A 258 -11.85 10.55 -4.44
C VAL A 258 -13.31 11.00 -4.63
N THR A 259 -13.71 12.10 -3.96
CA THR A 259 -15.05 12.65 -4.09
C THR A 259 -15.38 13.06 -5.53
N ARG A 260 -14.46 13.74 -6.22
CA ARG A 260 -14.63 14.14 -7.62
C ARG A 260 -14.66 12.94 -8.59
N LEU A 261 -13.86 11.91 -8.36
CA LEU A 261 -13.92 10.68 -9.17
C LEU A 261 -15.26 9.97 -8.97
N LYS A 262 -15.68 9.83 -7.71
CA LYS A 262 -16.96 9.22 -7.37
C LYS A 262 -18.14 9.95 -8.03
N SER A 263 -18.16 11.29 -8.03
CA SER A 263 -19.26 12.07 -8.63
C SER A 263 -19.35 11.98 -10.15
N ARG A 264 -18.26 11.61 -10.84
CA ARG A 264 -18.24 11.36 -12.29
C ARG A 264 -18.76 9.98 -12.66
N ARG A 265 -18.73 9.06 -11.72
CA ARG A 265 -19.11 7.67 -11.93
C ARG A 265 -20.63 7.53 -11.88
N ARG A 266 -21.22 7.08 -12.97
CA ARG A 266 -22.67 6.88 -13.10
C ARG A 266 -23.14 5.52 -12.58
N SER A 267 -22.29 4.50 -12.64
CA SER A 267 -22.61 3.13 -12.25
C SER A 267 -21.44 2.46 -11.56
N VAL A 268 -21.74 1.54 -10.64
CA VAL A 268 -20.72 0.70 -9.97
C VAL A 268 -20.01 -0.22 -10.97
N PHE A 269 -20.73 -0.72 -11.95
CA PHE A 269 -20.23 -1.74 -12.89
C PHE A 269 -19.83 -1.18 -14.25
N PHE A 270 -20.46 -0.11 -14.71
CA PHE A 270 -20.26 0.39 -16.08
C PHE A 270 -19.54 1.76 -16.16
N GLY A 271 -19.44 2.50 -15.07
CA GLY A 271 -18.79 3.82 -15.02
C GLY A 271 -19.72 5.00 -15.06
#